data_b21b3026a44d0bfbd7a47e858112e00b
#
_entry.id   b21b3026a44d0bfbd7a47e858112e00b
#
_cell.length_a   1.000
_cell.length_b   1.000
_cell.length_c   1.000
_cell.angle_alpha   90.00
_cell.angle_beta   90.00
_cell.angle_gamma   90.00
#
_symmetry.space_group_name_H-M   'P 1'
#
loop_
_entity.id
_entity.type
_entity.pdbx_description
1 polymer ?
#
loop_
_entity_poly.entity_id
_entity_poly.type
_entity_poly.pdbx_seq_one_letter_code
_entity_poly.pdbx_strand_id
1 'polypeptide(L)'
;MNHLSLLGRSGIALYALAGLDIAFWDASSKICNEPLCVHLGGSVDKVKAYNSSGLWLDHPQTLYDEALSLISEGNFDAVKVRLGRKKLDEDLKAIENV
;
A
#
# COMPACT_ATOMS: atom_id res chain seq x y z
N MET A 1 -19.09 -4.05 -20.28
CA MET A 1 -18.22 -2.89 -20.02
C MET A 1 -18.85 -1.54 -20.34
N ASN A 2 -19.72 -1.43 -21.32
CA ASN A 2 -20.28 -0.13 -21.78
C ASN A 2 -21.20 0.58 -20.77
N HIS A 3 -21.86 -0.13 -19.85
CA HIS A 3 -22.77 0.49 -18.88
C HIS A 3 -22.04 1.20 -17.72
N LEU A 4 -20.83 0.79 -17.35
CA LEU A 4 -20.04 1.44 -16.32
C LEU A 4 -19.43 2.77 -16.80
N SER A 5 -19.26 2.95 -18.11
CA SER A 5 -18.78 4.23 -18.66
C SER A 5 -19.80 5.37 -18.54
N LEU A 6 -21.09 5.04 -18.41
CA LEU A 6 -22.16 6.00 -18.17
C LEU A 6 -22.18 6.52 -16.71
N LEU A 7 -21.68 5.74 -15.76
CA LEU A 7 -21.61 6.12 -14.34
C LEU A 7 -20.32 6.89 -13.99
N GLY A 8 -19.45 7.11 -14.97
CA GLY A 8 -18.13 7.72 -14.74
C GLY A 8 -17.08 6.71 -14.28
N ARG A 9 -15.79 7.03 -14.54
CA ARG A 9 -14.64 6.19 -14.19
C ARG A 9 -14.08 6.50 -12.79
N SER A 10 -14.90 6.94 -11.86
CA SER A 10 -14.46 7.33 -10.52
C SER A 10 -15.46 6.89 -9.46
N GLY A 11 -14.99 6.85 -8.21
CA GLY A 11 -15.84 6.61 -7.06
C GLY A 11 -16.18 5.16 -6.80
N ILE A 12 -17.29 4.96 -6.10
CA ILE A 12 -17.71 3.69 -5.52
C ILE A 12 -17.90 2.56 -6.54
N ALA A 13 -18.28 2.89 -7.77
CA ALA A 13 -18.48 1.91 -8.85
C ALA A 13 -17.17 1.20 -9.23
N LEU A 14 -16.05 1.94 -9.28
CA LEU A 14 -14.73 1.34 -9.54
C LEU A 14 -14.22 0.53 -8.35
N TYR A 15 -14.49 0.96 -7.11
CA TYR A 15 -14.15 0.16 -5.93
C TYR A 15 -14.89 -1.17 -5.92
N ALA A 16 -16.20 -1.15 -6.22
CA ALA A 16 -17.01 -2.35 -6.29
C ALA A 16 -16.53 -3.29 -7.41
N LEU A 17 -16.23 -2.74 -8.60
CA LEU A 17 -15.69 -3.50 -9.72
C LEU A 17 -14.34 -4.13 -9.38
N ALA A 18 -13.43 -3.36 -8.76
CA ALA A 18 -12.12 -3.87 -8.34
C ALA A 18 -12.26 -5.01 -7.31
N GLY A 19 -13.19 -4.89 -6.35
CA GLY A 19 -13.45 -5.96 -5.40
C GLY A 19 -13.94 -7.25 -6.06
N LEU A 20 -14.84 -7.15 -7.04
CA LEU A 20 -15.31 -8.31 -7.82
C LEU A 20 -14.19 -8.91 -8.68
N ASP A 21 -13.42 -8.08 -9.36
CA ASP A 21 -12.30 -8.52 -10.20
C ASP A 21 -11.27 -9.31 -9.38
N ILE A 22 -10.86 -8.79 -8.23
CA ILE A 22 -9.95 -9.47 -7.30
C ILE A 22 -10.55 -10.81 -6.84
N ALA A 23 -11.82 -10.83 -6.46
CA ALA A 23 -12.49 -12.05 -5.99
C ALA A 23 -12.57 -13.14 -7.08
N PHE A 24 -12.84 -12.76 -8.34
CA PHE A 24 -12.87 -13.70 -9.46
C PHE A 24 -11.48 -14.27 -9.77
N TRP A 25 -10.45 -13.46 -9.76
CA TRP A 25 -9.08 -13.92 -9.96
C TRP A 25 -8.60 -14.83 -8.83
N ASP A 26 -8.91 -14.49 -7.58
CA ASP A 26 -8.63 -15.34 -6.42
C ASP A 26 -9.36 -16.71 -6.51
N ALA A 27 -10.63 -16.69 -6.86
CA ALA A 27 -11.40 -17.92 -7.05
C ALA A 27 -10.84 -18.77 -8.20
N SER A 28 -10.49 -18.15 -9.34
CA SER A 28 -9.92 -18.84 -10.49
C SER A 28 -8.59 -19.54 -10.14
N SER A 29 -7.67 -18.83 -9.49
CA SER A 29 -6.38 -19.40 -9.08
C SER A 29 -6.54 -20.55 -8.08
N LYS A 30 -7.49 -20.43 -7.14
CA LYS A 30 -7.82 -21.51 -6.17
C LYS A 30 -8.41 -22.75 -6.86
N ILE A 31 -9.26 -22.58 -7.86
CA ILE A 31 -9.79 -23.72 -8.66
C ILE A 31 -8.66 -24.45 -9.37
N CYS A 32 -7.68 -23.72 -9.90
CA CYS A 32 -6.49 -24.29 -10.53
C CYS A 32 -5.45 -24.82 -9.51
N ASN A 33 -5.69 -24.64 -8.21
CA ASN A 33 -4.79 -25.02 -7.12
C ASN A 33 -3.37 -24.45 -7.28
N GLU A 34 -3.27 -23.21 -7.69
CA GLU A 34 -2.01 -22.50 -7.87
C GLU A 34 -2.04 -21.09 -7.26
N PRO A 35 -0.89 -20.52 -6.83
CA PRO A 35 -0.81 -19.15 -6.37
C PRO A 35 -1.26 -18.15 -7.45
N LEU A 36 -1.96 -17.09 -7.07
CA LEU A 36 -2.45 -16.09 -8.01
C LEU A 36 -1.35 -15.49 -8.89
N CYS A 37 -0.16 -15.26 -8.33
CA CYS A 37 0.98 -14.74 -9.11
C CYS A 37 1.40 -15.67 -10.24
N VAL A 38 1.32 -16.99 -10.03
CA VAL A 38 1.60 -18.00 -11.06
C VAL A 38 0.46 -18.05 -12.08
N HIS A 39 -0.77 -18.02 -11.61
CA HIS A 39 -1.96 -18.00 -12.46
C HIS A 39 -2.00 -16.80 -13.43
N LEU A 40 -1.44 -15.69 -13.02
CA LEU A 40 -1.27 -14.48 -13.82
C LEU A 40 0.01 -14.47 -14.69
N GLY A 41 0.76 -15.57 -14.73
CA GLY A 41 1.97 -15.72 -15.55
C GLY A 41 3.26 -15.24 -14.89
N GLY A 42 3.23 -14.99 -13.60
CA GLY A 42 4.41 -14.64 -12.80
C GLY A 42 5.04 -15.84 -12.10
N SER A 43 5.87 -15.60 -11.10
CA SER A 43 6.53 -16.59 -10.26
C SER A 43 6.37 -16.26 -8.78
N VAL A 44 6.50 -17.29 -7.94
CA VAL A 44 6.59 -17.11 -6.49
C VAL A 44 7.99 -16.59 -6.17
N ASP A 45 8.09 -15.37 -5.70
CA ASP A 45 9.35 -14.74 -5.36
C ASP A 45 9.20 -13.85 -4.12
N LYS A 46 10.34 -13.41 -3.56
CA LYS A 46 10.37 -12.48 -2.44
C LYS A 46 10.24 -11.04 -2.95
N VAL A 47 9.33 -10.30 -2.37
CA VAL A 47 9.15 -8.86 -2.61
C VAL A 47 9.57 -8.11 -1.35
N LYS A 48 10.41 -7.08 -1.51
CA LYS A 48 10.76 -6.20 -0.38
C LYS A 48 9.51 -5.48 0.11
N ALA A 49 9.25 -5.63 1.40
CA ALA A 49 8.15 -4.95 2.06
C ALA A 49 8.65 -3.74 2.87
N TYR A 50 7.78 -2.78 3.09
CA TYR A 50 8.00 -1.69 4.01
C TYR A 50 6.79 -1.56 4.96
N ASN A 51 7.02 -1.06 6.17
CA ASN A 51 5.93 -0.77 7.09
C ASN A 51 5.33 0.60 6.75
N SER A 52 4.01 0.66 6.57
CA SER A 52 3.26 1.88 6.26
C SER A 52 2.19 2.22 7.30
N SER A 53 2.24 1.60 8.47
CA SER A 53 1.19 1.71 9.49
C SER A 53 1.23 3.02 10.29
N GLY A 54 2.30 3.81 10.18
CA GLY A 54 2.50 5.05 10.92
C GLY A 54 3.13 6.17 10.09
N LEU A 55 3.93 7.01 10.76
CA LEU A 55 4.67 8.16 10.22
C LEU A 55 3.76 9.12 9.45
N TRP A 56 2.65 9.50 10.12
CA TRP A 56 1.68 10.45 9.60
C TRP A 56 2.25 11.89 9.60
N LEU A 57 1.40 12.89 9.33
CA LEU A 57 1.78 14.31 9.32
C LEU A 57 1.94 14.88 10.75
N ASP A 58 2.42 14.06 11.67
CA ASP A 58 2.70 14.42 13.05
C ASP A 58 3.96 15.28 13.17
N HIS A 59 4.28 15.68 14.39
CA HIS A 59 5.42 16.55 14.64
C HIS A 59 6.74 15.86 14.28
N PRO A 60 7.64 16.48 13.49
CA PRO A 60 8.85 15.81 13.01
C PRO A 60 9.71 15.15 14.09
N GLN A 61 9.75 15.72 15.31
CA GLN A 61 10.57 15.16 16.41
C GLN A 61 10.07 13.82 16.97
N THR A 62 8.81 13.45 16.76
CA THR A 62 8.27 12.17 17.25
C THR A 62 8.45 11.03 16.27
N LEU A 63 8.81 11.34 15.02
CA LEU A 63 8.86 10.34 13.93
C LEU A 63 10.02 9.34 14.09
N TYR A 64 11.13 9.74 14.72
CA TYR A 64 12.27 8.85 14.92
C TYR A 64 11.92 7.61 15.76
N ASP A 65 11.33 7.83 16.93
CA ASP A 65 10.96 6.72 17.83
C ASP A 65 9.87 5.86 17.20
N GLU A 66 8.91 6.47 16.51
CA GLU A 66 7.88 5.75 15.78
C GLU A 66 8.47 4.92 14.63
N ALA A 67 9.44 5.44 13.87
CA ALA A 67 10.12 4.71 12.81
C ALA A 67 10.85 3.48 13.34
N LEU A 68 11.57 3.62 14.46
CA LEU A 68 12.24 2.49 15.11
C LEU A 68 11.25 1.40 15.56
N SER A 69 10.11 1.81 16.12
CA SER A 69 9.05 0.88 16.50
C SER A 69 8.51 0.12 15.28
N LEU A 70 8.20 0.84 14.19
CA LEU A 70 7.67 0.25 12.96
C LEU A 70 8.65 -0.73 12.28
N ILE A 71 9.96 -0.45 12.33
CA ILE A 71 10.99 -1.35 11.84
C ILE A 71 11.03 -2.63 12.68
N SER A 72 10.92 -2.51 14.01
CA SER A 72 11.02 -3.64 14.94
C SER A 72 9.81 -4.58 14.91
N GLU A 73 8.61 -4.10 14.50
CA GLU A 73 7.37 -4.89 14.45
C GLU A 73 7.47 -6.14 13.58
N GLY A 74 8.24 -6.11 12.49
CA GLY A 74 8.33 -7.21 11.54
C GLY A 74 9.70 -7.32 10.87
N ASN A 75 10.74 -6.76 11.45
CA ASN A 75 12.09 -6.67 10.87
C ASN A 75 12.05 -6.07 9.44
N PHE A 76 11.32 -4.98 9.27
CA PHE A 76 11.26 -4.27 7.99
C PHE A 76 12.57 -3.51 7.74
N ASP A 77 13.04 -3.54 6.49
CA ASP A 77 14.22 -2.77 6.04
C ASP A 77 13.85 -1.34 5.63
N ALA A 78 12.56 -1.00 5.59
CA ALA A 78 12.07 0.28 5.16
C ALA A 78 10.73 0.65 5.82
N VAL A 79 10.49 1.95 5.92
CA VAL A 79 9.22 2.53 6.36
C VAL A 79 8.74 3.56 5.36
N LYS A 80 7.44 3.84 5.37
CA LYS A 80 6.84 4.89 4.53
C LYS A 80 6.53 6.10 5.38
N VAL A 81 7.20 7.23 5.12
CA VAL A 81 6.89 8.53 5.73
C VAL A 81 5.92 9.33 4.86
N ARG A 82 4.98 10.03 5.49
CA ARG A 82 4.05 10.93 4.80
C ARG A 82 4.55 12.37 4.85
N LEU A 83 4.49 13.03 3.71
CA LEU A 83 4.85 14.43 3.52
C LEU A 83 3.61 15.23 3.10
N GLY A 84 3.66 16.56 3.24
CA GLY A 84 2.57 17.47 2.90
C GLY A 84 2.14 18.35 4.09
N ARG A 85 3.06 18.63 5.04
CA ARG A 85 2.87 19.61 6.09
C ARG A 85 2.76 21.01 5.48
N LYS A 86 2.27 21.99 6.26
CA LYS A 86 2.06 23.36 5.78
C LYS A 86 3.35 24.06 5.38
N LYS A 87 4.46 23.70 6.00
CA LYS A 87 5.79 24.28 5.75
C LYS A 87 6.73 23.22 5.23
N LEU A 88 7.44 23.54 4.15
CA LEU A 88 8.43 22.65 3.55
C LEU A 88 9.53 22.22 4.54
N ASP A 89 9.98 23.15 5.38
CA ASP A 89 11.02 22.87 6.39
C ASP A 89 10.60 21.79 7.40
N GLU A 90 9.30 21.67 7.68
CA GLU A 90 8.76 20.61 8.55
C GLU A 90 8.82 19.23 7.85
N ASP A 91 8.60 19.18 6.54
CA ASP A 91 8.74 17.94 5.77
C ASP A 91 10.20 17.54 5.61
N LEU A 92 11.11 18.51 5.40
CA LEU A 92 12.56 18.23 5.36
C LEU A 92 13.04 17.65 6.69
N LYS A 93 12.66 18.25 7.82
CA LYS A 93 12.97 17.71 9.16
C LYS A 93 12.36 16.34 9.39
N ALA A 94 11.17 16.08 8.87
CA ALA A 94 10.56 14.78 8.97
C ALA A 94 11.36 13.68 8.24
N ILE A 95 11.92 14.00 7.06
CA ILE A 95 12.79 13.09 6.31
C ILE A 95 14.14 12.89 7.04
N GLU A 96 14.71 13.96 7.60
CA GLU A 96 16.00 13.90 8.30
C GLU A 96 15.92 13.08 9.60
N ASN A 97 14.73 13.00 10.22
CA ASN A 97 14.50 12.30 11.48
C ASN A 97 14.12 10.81 11.29
N VAL A 98 13.79 10.36 10.09
CA VAL A 98 13.42 8.96 9.78
C VAL A 98 14.54 8.24 9.04
#